data_79e02ef13456e398f3a350b0be8927ce
#
_entry.id   79e02ef13456e398f3a350b0be8927ce
#
_cell.length_a   1.000
_cell.length_b   1.000
_cell.length_c   1.000
_cell.angle_alpha   90.00
_cell.angle_beta   90.00
_cell.angle_gamma   90.00
#
_symmetry.space_group_name_H-M   'P 1'
#
loop_
_entity.id
_entity.type
_entity.pdbx_description
1 polymer ?
#
loop_
_entity_poly.entity_id
_entity_poly.type
_entity_poly.pdbx_seq_one_letter_code
_entity_poly.pdbx_strand_id
1 'polypeptide(L)'
;MANNTQTFVGRVLLDDKQAKQTIALLEKQLEQVKQKKADTFNKGGDTQAFDKEINRINASLKTLRTNQEQVNKTFNNLSSASYKELSATMKAVQKQLRSGAVDRNSEEWKRLQKKLKEVKSEMAAINNESKESIGVWGRLRNTLNTNWGAITQIIIGYNTLRDTIRKCAQAYAGMEESMANVRKYTGQTDEEVHRMNEDFKRMDTRTAREQLNELAGSAGRLGITSKDMIEEFVDGADKINVALGDDLGEGAVDKIGKLAQMFGEDKTKGLRGAMLATGSAVNELAQNSSANAGYIVDFTADLSGVGIQAGMTQAQLMGLASALDQNMQEEATSATVFSQLITKMYQEPAKFAKIAGVEVTKFSNLMKTNANEGLMTFLSAMKSRGGFAEMAPMFEEMQLNGTRAVGVLSAVASHLDQVRTAQDLATQSYASGTSVINEFNVQNNTVQAQLDKAKKRFEDLTVE
;
A
#
# COMPACT_ATOMS: atom_id res chain seq x y z
N MET A 1 33.92 14.38 2.40
CA MET A 1 33.15 14.45 3.67
C MET A 1 31.62 14.63 3.45
N ALA A 2 31.10 14.30 2.27
CA ALA A 2 29.67 14.50 1.94
C ALA A 2 28.76 13.27 2.21
N ASN A 3 29.31 12.14 2.60
CA ASN A 3 28.56 10.88 2.68
C ASN A 3 27.91 10.54 4.05
N ASN A 4 28.13 11.36 5.08
CA ASN A 4 27.65 11.03 6.43
C ASN A 4 26.28 11.63 6.79
N THR A 5 25.80 12.62 6.06
CA THR A 5 24.55 13.33 6.41
C THR A 5 23.29 12.56 5.99
N GLN A 6 23.34 11.79 4.90
CA GLN A 6 22.20 10.99 4.42
C GLN A 6 21.88 9.79 5.31
N THR A 7 22.88 9.24 6.00
CA THR A 7 22.73 8.02 6.82
C THR A 7 22.00 8.28 8.15
N PHE A 8 21.98 9.53 8.63
CA PHE A 8 21.39 9.87 9.93
C PHE A 8 19.91 10.25 9.90
N VAL A 9 19.39 10.68 8.77
CA VAL A 9 18.01 11.25 8.65
C VAL A 9 16.90 10.23 8.89
N GLY A 10 17.17 8.93 8.79
CA GLY A 10 16.20 7.88 9.06
C GLY A 10 16.47 7.06 10.32
N ARG A 11 17.46 7.44 11.15
CA ARG A 11 17.88 6.63 12.29
C ARG A 11 17.01 6.90 13.52
N VAL A 12 16.40 5.87 14.03
CA VAL A 12 15.75 5.89 15.35
C VAL A 12 16.83 5.63 16.39
N LEU A 13 17.15 6.62 17.21
CA LEU A 13 18.17 6.48 18.24
C LEU A 13 17.49 6.12 19.56
N LEU A 14 17.84 4.95 20.12
CA LEU A 14 17.31 4.48 21.40
C LEU A 14 17.93 5.18 22.60
N ASP A 15 19.10 5.77 22.40
CA ASP A 15 19.80 6.54 23.42
C ASP A 15 19.56 8.03 23.19
N ASP A 16 18.87 8.65 24.14
CA ASP A 16 18.59 10.10 24.15
C ASP A 16 19.88 10.94 24.05
N LYS A 17 21.01 10.42 24.56
CA LYS A 17 22.31 11.05 24.47
C LYS A 17 22.85 11.05 23.04
N GLN A 18 22.72 9.95 22.31
CA GLN A 18 23.11 9.86 20.90
C GLN A 18 22.20 10.71 20.01
N ALA A 19 20.89 10.72 20.29
CA ALA A 19 19.95 11.59 19.59
C ALA A 19 20.32 13.07 19.73
N LYS A 20 20.58 13.49 20.96
CA LYS A 20 21.03 14.87 21.25
C LYS A 20 22.36 15.19 20.57
N GLN A 21 23.33 14.27 20.57
CA GLN A 21 24.60 14.47 19.88
C GLN A 21 24.44 14.61 18.36
N THR A 22 23.57 13.81 17.75
CA THR A 22 23.32 13.88 16.30
C THR A 22 22.59 15.17 15.93
N ILE A 23 21.61 15.59 16.72
CA ILE A 23 20.92 16.86 16.55
C ILE A 23 21.93 18.02 16.68
N ALA A 24 22.77 18.02 17.72
CA ALA A 24 23.79 19.04 17.93
C ALA A 24 24.83 19.11 16.78
N LEU A 25 25.20 17.97 16.20
CA LEU A 25 26.06 17.92 15.02
C LEU A 25 25.40 18.56 13.79
N LEU A 26 24.14 18.26 13.54
CA LEU A 26 23.39 18.86 12.42
C LEU A 26 23.16 20.35 12.64
N GLU A 27 22.91 20.78 13.86
CA GLU A 27 22.78 22.19 14.21
C GLU A 27 24.10 22.92 13.99
N LYS A 28 25.23 22.33 14.37
CA LYS A 28 26.58 22.89 14.10
C LYS A 28 26.85 22.96 12.60
N GLN A 29 26.48 21.96 11.83
CA GLN A 29 26.58 21.99 10.37
C GLN A 29 25.70 23.09 9.76
N LEU A 30 24.49 23.28 10.28
CA LEU A 30 23.58 24.34 9.84
C LEU A 30 24.19 25.72 10.05
N GLU A 31 24.77 25.96 11.23
CA GLU A 31 25.43 27.22 11.52
C GLU A 31 26.68 27.45 10.62
N GLN A 32 27.47 26.41 10.36
CA GLN A 32 28.60 26.50 9.43
C GLN A 32 28.15 26.85 8.01
N VAL A 33 27.06 26.26 7.53
CA VAL A 33 26.53 26.55 6.19
C VAL A 33 25.93 27.95 6.13
N LYS A 34 25.25 28.43 7.17
CA LYS A 34 24.75 29.78 7.28
C LYS A 34 25.92 30.83 7.27
N GLN A 35 26.98 30.54 8.02
CA GLN A 35 28.17 31.41 8.04
C GLN A 35 28.82 31.50 6.66
N LYS A 36 29.03 30.34 6.00
CA LYS A 36 29.58 30.33 4.62
C LYS A 36 28.67 31.04 3.63
N LYS A 37 27.35 30.96 3.80
CA LYS A 37 26.37 31.71 2.98
C LYS A 37 26.59 33.21 3.18
N ALA A 38 26.68 33.67 4.43
CA ALA A 38 26.92 35.08 4.76
C ALA A 38 28.24 35.59 4.18
N ASP A 39 29.31 34.81 4.33
CA ASP A 39 30.64 35.16 3.80
C ASP A 39 30.63 35.22 2.27
N THR A 40 29.92 34.34 1.60
CA THR A 40 29.77 34.32 0.14
C THR A 40 28.94 35.50 -0.35
N PHE A 41 27.83 35.80 0.35
CA PHE A 41 26.96 36.95 0.05
C PHE A 41 27.74 38.27 0.16
N ASN A 42 28.52 38.45 1.24
CA ASN A 42 29.34 39.63 1.46
C ASN A 42 30.45 39.83 0.40
N LYS A 43 30.81 38.75 -0.32
CA LYS A 43 31.75 38.76 -1.44
C LYS A 43 31.08 38.89 -2.81
N GLY A 44 29.73 39.06 -2.85
CA GLY A 44 28.97 39.18 -4.10
C GLY A 44 28.77 37.87 -4.86
N GLY A 45 28.97 36.70 -4.20
CA GLY A 45 28.80 35.38 -4.81
C GLY A 45 27.37 34.86 -4.75
N ASP A 46 27.07 33.87 -5.59
CA ASP A 46 25.77 33.18 -5.60
C ASP A 46 25.60 32.32 -4.34
N THR A 47 24.47 32.50 -3.65
CA THR A 47 24.13 31.79 -2.40
C THR A 47 23.09 30.70 -2.55
N GLN A 48 22.58 30.46 -3.74
CA GLN A 48 21.45 29.55 -3.99
C GLN A 48 21.75 28.10 -3.57
N ALA A 49 22.97 27.64 -3.74
CA ALA A 49 23.43 26.33 -3.29
C ALA A 49 23.36 26.16 -1.76
N PHE A 50 23.71 27.24 -1.03
CA PHE A 50 23.63 27.24 0.43
C PHE A 50 22.19 27.23 0.93
N ASP A 51 21.25 27.87 0.24
CA ASP A 51 19.82 27.81 0.59
C ASP A 51 19.23 26.40 0.45
N LYS A 52 19.61 25.71 -0.61
CA LYS A 52 19.23 24.30 -0.77
C LYS A 52 19.78 23.41 0.35
N GLU A 53 21.03 23.60 0.73
CA GLU A 53 21.68 22.85 1.81
C GLU A 53 21.05 23.19 3.17
N ILE A 54 20.77 24.44 3.47
CA ILE A 54 20.09 24.90 4.69
C ILE A 54 18.68 24.27 4.79
N ASN A 55 17.92 24.30 3.71
CA ASN A 55 16.59 23.69 3.66
C ASN A 55 16.65 22.18 3.89
N ARG A 56 17.63 21.49 3.31
CA ARG A 56 17.85 20.07 3.49
C ARG A 56 18.20 19.72 4.94
N ILE A 57 19.10 20.46 5.57
CA ILE A 57 19.50 20.24 6.97
C ILE A 57 18.29 20.51 7.90
N ASN A 58 17.54 21.59 7.66
CA ASN A 58 16.34 21.91 8.44
C ASN A 58 15.26 20.83 8.34
N ALA A 59 15.00 20.32 7.13
CA ALA A 59 14.07 19.20 6.93
C ALA A 59 14.54 17.95 7.68
N SER A 60 15.83 17.65 7.64
CA SER A 60 16.45 16.54 8.34
C SER A 60 16.31 16.68 9.87
N LEU A 61 16.57 17.86 10.42
CA LEU A 61 16.41 18.17 11.84
C LEU A 61 14.95 18.02 12.29
N LYS A 62 13.99 18.54 11.50
CA LYS A 62 12.56 18.43 11.79
C LYS A 62 12.13 16.95 11.83
N THR A 63 12.50 16.19 10.82
CA THR A 63 12.15 14.75 10.73
C THR A 63 12.77 13.95 11.88
N LEU A 64 14.04 14.21 12.21
CA LEU A 64 14.74 13.52 13.29
C LEU A 64 14.09 13.80 14.66
N ARG A 65 13.77 15.06 14.94
CA ARG A 65 13.12 15.47 16.19
C ARG A 65 11.73 14.83 16.32
N THR A 66 10.89 14.95 15.29
CA THR A 66 9.54 14.38 15.31
C THR A 66 9.56 12.86 15.48
N ASN A 67 10.40 12.15 14.71
CA ASN A 67 10.53 10.70 14.82
C ASN A 67 11.06 10.27 16.19
N GLN A 68 12.04 10.99 16.72
CA GLN A 68 12.64 10.69 18.02
C GLN A 68 11.65 10.90 19.17
N GLU A 69 10.92 12.00 19.16
CA GLU A 69 9.87 12.28 20.15
C GLU A 69 8.77 11.22 20.13
N GLN A 70 8.30 10.86 18.95
CA GLN A 70 7.24 9.85 18.79
C GLN A 70 7.70 8.48 19.26
N VAL A 71 8.89 8.05 18.87
CA VAL A 71 9.46 6.76 19.26
C VAL A 71 9.76 6.72 20.76
N ASN A 72 10.34 7.77 21.33
CA ASN A 72 10.61 7.85 22.77
C ASN A 72 9.32 7.84 23.58
N LYS A 73 8.31 8.62 23.17
CA LYS A 73 6.99 8.63 23.80
C LYS A 73 6.39 7.21 23.82
N THR A 74 6.43 6.52 22.68
CA THR A 74 5.89 5.16 22.56
C THR A 74 6.71 4.16 23.38
N PHE A 75 8.06 4.23 23.36
CA PHE A 75 8.90 3.31 24.11
C PHE A 75 8.84 3.50 25.62
N ASN A 76 8.56 4.71 26.10
CA ASN A 76 8.42 5.00 27.52
C ASN A 76 7.05 4.60 28.09
N ASN A 77 6.04 4.49 27.23
CA ASN A 77 4.65 4.18 27.63
C ASN A 77 4.02 3.17 26.66
N LEU A 78 4.65 2.01 26.46
CA LEU A 78 4.17 0.99 25.52
C LEU A 78 2.73 0.53 25.84
N SER A 79 2.42 0.33 27.11
CA SER A 79 1.09 -0.15 27.55
C SER A 79 -0.05 0.88 27.40
N SER A 80 0.27 2.16 27.22
CA SER A 80 -0.71 3.24 27.00
C SER A 80 -0.67 3.79 25.56
N ALA A 81 0.24 3.28 24.72
CA ALA A 81 0.36 3.71 23.35
C ALA A 81 -0.79 3.15 22.49
N SER A 82 -1.35 4.00 21.65
CA SER A 82 -2.36 3.57 20.68
C SER A 82 -1.75 2.59 19.65
N TYR A 83 -2.59 1.74 19.06
CA TYR A 83 -2.17 0.83 18.00
C TYR A 83 -1.45 1.56 16.84
N LYS A 84 -1.92 2.76 16.48
CA LYS A 84 -1.30 3.60 15.45
C LYS A 84 0.12 4.04 15.84
N GLU A 85 0.34 4.45 17.08
CA GLU A 85 1.67 4.83 17.58
C GLU A 85 2.61 3.63 17.64
N LEU A 86 2.12 2.46 18.07
CA LEU A 86 2.87 1.20 18.08
C LEU A 86 3.25 0.77 16.65
N SER A 87 2.31 0.83 15.72
CA SER A 87 2.54 0.49 14.31
C SER A 87 3.58 1.41 13.65
N ALA A 88 3.47 2.72 13.86
CA ALA A 88 4.44 3.69 13.35
C ALA A 88 5.85 3.44 13.92
N THR A 89 5.93 3.15 15.24
CA THR A 89 7.19 2.83 15.91
C THR A 89 7.76 1.51 15.42
N MET A 90 6.94 0.49 15.19
CA MET A 90 7.35 -0.78 14.61
C MET A 90 7.97 -0.58 13.21
N LYS A 91 7.29 0.18 12.34
CA LYS A 91 7.78 0.49 10.99
C LYS A 91 9.13 1.23 11.03
N ALA A 92 9.27 2.22 11.90
CA ALA A 92 10.51 2.98 12.06
C ALA A 92 11.69 2.09 12.51
N VAL A 93 11.47 1.22 13.50
CA VAL A 93 12.49 0.28 14.00
C VAL A 93 12.84 -0.77 12.94
N GLN A 94 11.84 -1.34 12.26
CA GLN A 94 12.08 -2.30 11.17
C GLN A 94 12.87 -1.68 10.02
N LYS A 95 12.53 -0.46 9.61
CA LYS A 95 13.28 0.27 8.57
C LYS A 95 14.74 0.43 8.96
N GLN A 96 15.03 0.77 10.21
CA GLN A 96 16.40 0.91 10.71
C GLN A 96 17.16 -0.44 10.73
N LEU A 97 16.53 -1.51 11.23
CA LEU A 97 17.13 -2.85 11.25
C LEU A 97 17.44 -3.38 9.83
N ARG A 98 16.63 -2.99 8.84
CA ARG A 98 16.80 -3.42 7.44
C ARG A 98 17.79 -2.56 6.66
N SER A 99 17.95 -1.29 7.02
CA SER A 99 18.79 -0.32 6.27
C SER A 99 20.28 -0.63 6.29
N GLY A 100 20.74 -1.62 7.08
CA GLY A 100 22.17 -1.86 7.29
C GLY A 100 22.91 -0.75 8.06
N ALA A 101 22.18 0.27 8.53
CA ALA A 101 22.76 1.39 9.28
C ALA A 101 23.23 1.02 10.70
N VAL A 102 22.79 -0.13 11.20
CA VAL A 102 23.18 -0.69 12.50
C VAL A 102 23.83 -2.05 12.26
N ASP A 103 25.04 -2.23 12.76
CA ASP A 103 25.73 -3.51 12.68
C ASP A 103 24.94 -4.59 13.42
N ARG A 104 24.69 -5.71 12.74
CA ARG A 104 23.92 -6.85 13.26
C ARG A 104 24.50 -7.48 14.52
N ASN A 105 25.80 -7.31 14.75
CA ASN A 105 26.51 -7.81 15.94
C ASN A 105 26.56 -6.79 17.08
N SER A 106 26.06 -5.58 16.87
CA SER A 106 26.11 -4.51 17.87
C SER A 106 25.08 -4.69 18.98
N GLU A 107 25.36 -4.14 20.16
CA GLU A 107 24.40 -4.07 21.27
C GLU A 107 23.18 -3.21 20.90
N GLU A 108 23.36 -2.22 20.01
CA GLU A 108 22.25 -1.41 19.49
C GLU A 108 21.27 -2.26 18.69
N TRP A 109 21.77 -3.17 17.83
CA TRP A 109 20.94 -4.14 17.10
C TRP A 109 20.12 -5.01 18.03
N LYS A 110 20.75 -5.59 19.05
CA LYS A 110 20.08 -6.44 20.06
C LYS A 110 18.99 -5.66 20.80
N ARG A 111 19.29 -4.40 21.20
CA ARG A 111 18.31 -3.51 21.85
C ARG A 111 17.12 -3.18 20.95
N LEU A 112 17.36 -2.85 19.68
CA LEU A 112 16.31 -2.60 18.69
C LEU A 112 15.44 -3.82 18.46
N GLN A 113 16.04 -5.01 18.37
CA GLN A 113 15.31 -6.27 18.26
C GLN A 113 14.45 -6.55 19.50
N LYS A 114 14.97 -6.31 20.68
CA LYS A 114 14.21 -6.46 21.93
C LYS A 114 13.02 -5.50 21.95
N LYS A 115 13.24 -4.22 21.63
CA LYS A 115 12.16 -3.22 21.57
C LYS A 115 11.11 -3.54 20.50
N LEU A 116 11.52 -4.05 19.35
CA LEU A 116 10.60 -4.51 18.32
C LEU A 116 9.72 -5.67 18.82
N LYS A 117 10.30 -6.59 19.60
CA LYS A 117 9.55 -7.69 20.23
C LYS A 117 8.55 -7.17 21.27
N GLU A 118 8.94 -6.19 22.11
CA GLU A 118 8.05 -5.55 23.08
C GLU A 118 6.88 -4.84 22.38
N VAL A 119 7.14 -4.04 21.34
CA VAL A 119 6.09 -3.37 20.55
C VAL A 119 5.12 -4.37 19.92
N LYS A 120 5.63 -5.46 19.34
CA LYS A 120 4.79 -6.52 18.77
C LYS A 120 3.95 -7.23 19.83
N SER A 121 4.49 -7.42 21.04
CA SER A 121 3.77 -8.02 22.15
C SER A 121 2.61 -7.14 22.61
N GLU A 122 2.83 -5.83 22.71
CA GLU A 122 1.76 -4.86 23.07
C GLU A 122 0.69 -4.75 21.96
N MET A 123 1.09 -4.76 20.69
CA MET A 123 0.14 -4.83 19.59
C MET A 123 -0.71 -6.11 19.62
N ALA A 124 -0.10 -7.25 19.99
CA ALA A 124 -0.81 -8.51 20.17
C ALA A 124 -1.74 -8.49 21.40
N ALA A 125 -1.33 -7.82 22.50
CA ALA A 125 -2.16 -7.64 23.70
C ALA A 125 -3.40 -6.78 23.38
N ILE A 126 -3.24 -5.64 22.70
CA ILE A 126 -4.36 -4.81 22.21
C ILE A 126 -5.30 -5.63 21.33
N ASN A 127 -4.76 -6.48 20.47
CA ASN A 127 -5.53 -7.37 19.58
C ASN A 127 -6.27 -8.47 20.38
N ASN A 128 -5.71 -8.93 21.49
CA ASN A 128 -6.35 -9.90 22.39
C ASN A 128 -7.40 -9.22 23.31
N GLU A 129 -7.10 -8.03 23.83
CA GLU A 129 -8.07 -7.23 24.58
C GLU A 129 -9.27 -6.81 23.73
N SER A 130 -9.06 -6.53 22.43
CA SER A 130 -10.16 -6.29 21.50
C SER A 130 -11.03 -7.54 21.30
N LYS A 131 -10.46 -8.76 21.39
CA LYS A 131 -11.23 -10.02 21.38
C LYS A 131 -12.02 -10.24 22.68
N GLU A 132 -11.48 -9.83 23.83
CA GLU A 132 -12.19 -9.88 25.11
C GLU A 132 -13.23 -8.75 25.22
N SER A 133 -12.97 -7.57 24.67
CA SER A 133 -13.93 -6.46 24.61
C SER A 133 -15.15 -6.79 23.76
N ILE A 134 -15.02 -7.67 22.75
CA ILE A 134 -16.17 -8.23 22.00
C ILE A 134 -17.16 -8.89 22.99
N GLY A 135 -16.71 -9.51 24.08
CA GLY A 135 -17.56 -10.07 25.13
C GLY A 135 -18.29 -8.99 25.95
N VAL A 136 -17.65 -7.87 26.23
CA VAL A 136 -18.24 -6.71 26.95
C VAL A 136 -19.19 -5.93 26.04
N TRP A 137 -18.79 -5.72 24.78
CA TRP A 137 -19.63 -5.08 23.78
C TRP A 137 -20.81 -5.97 23.34
N GLY A 138 -20.67 -7.29 23.36
CA GLY A 138 -21.79 -8.23 23.18
C GLY A 138 -22.84 -8.06 24.28
N ARG A 139 -22.43 -7.82 25.53
CA ARG A 139 -23.33 -7.49 26.65
C ARG A 139 -23.94 -6.09 26.52
N LEU A 140 -23.17 -5.10 26.11
CA LEU A 140 -23.67 -3.74 25.85
C LEU A 140 -24.67 -3.73 24.69
N ARG A 141 -24.38 -4.50 23.62
CA ARG A 141 -25.29 -4.69 22.49
C ARG A 141 -26.63 -5.29 22.91
N ASN A 142 -26.61 -6.32 23.76
CA ASN A 142 -27.84 -6.90 24.32
C ASN A 142 -28.61 -5.90 25.21
N THR A 143 -27.90 -5.09 25.99
CA THR A 143 -28.52 -4.05 26.84
C THR A 143 -29.10 -2.92 25.99
N LEU A 144 -28.44 -2.51 24.92
CA LEU A 144 -28.96 -1.53 23.97
C LEU A 144 -30.17 -2.06 23.19
N ASN A 145 -30.12 -3.33 22.73
CA ASN A 145 -31.26 -3.96 22.04
C ASN A 145 -32.50 -4.14 22.95
N THR A 146 -32.30 -4.36 24.26
CA THR A 146 -33.42 -4.52 25.22
C THR A 146 -34.00 -3.20 25.72
N ASN A 147 -33.24 -2.11 25.71
CA ASN A 147 -33.68 -0.81 26.25
C ASN A 147 -33.97 0.26 25.17
N TRP A 148 -33.90 -0.09 23.90
CA TRP A 148 -34.08 0.83 22.77
C TRP A 148 -35.47 1.49 22.77
N GLY A 149 -36.51 0.77 23.23
CA GLY A 149 -37.87 1.30 23.36
C GLY A 149 -38.03 2.39 24.44
N ALA A 150 -37.17 2.43 25.43
CA ALA A 150 -37.19 3.46 26.48
C ALA A 150 -36.48 4.75 26.07
N ILE A 151 -35.45 4.66 25.24
CA ILE A 151 -34.66 5.81 24.77
C ILE A 151 -35.45 6.62 23.70
N THR A 152 -36.28 5.97 22.91
CA THR A 152 -37.13 6.62 21.91
C THR A 152 -38.20 7.53 22.51
N GLN A 153 -38.60 7.32 23.75
CA GLN A 153 -39.60 8.19 24.41
C GLN A 153 -39.05 9.52 24.99
N ILE A 154 -37.74 9.66 25.14
CA ILE A 154 -37.13 10.79 25.85
C ILE A 154 -36.66 11.93 24.91
N ILE A 155 -36.53 11.72 23.60
CA ILE A 155 -35.84 12.67 22.68
C ILE A 155 -36.75 13.32 21.62
N ILE A 156 -38.06 13.23 21.69
CA ILE A 156 -38.89 13.76 20.60
C ILE A 156 -39.48 15.11 20.91
N GLY A 157 -38.71 16.20 20.70
CA GLY A 157 -39.27 17.52 20.38
C GLY A 157 -39.67 17.57 18.88
N TYR A 158 -40.73 18.32 18.55
CA TYR A 158 -41.35 18.43 17.21
C TYR A 158 -40.33 18.67 16.06
N ASN A 159 -39.26 19.44 16.30
CA ASN A 159 -38.22 19.72 15.30
C ASN A 159 -37.32 18.47 15.03
N THR A 160 -37.10 17.64 16.03
CA THR A 160 -36.31 16.41 15.92
C THR A 160 -37.03 15.36 15.05
N LEU A 161 -38.36 15.26 15.19
CA LEU A 161 -39.18 14.35 14.39
C LEU A 161 -39.14 14.69 12.90
N ARG A 162 -39.23 15.98 12.54
CA ARG A 162 -39.16 16.44 11.17
C ARG A 162 -37.78 16.18 10.52
N ASP A 163 -36.70 16.40 11.27
CA ASP A 163 -35.34 16.14 10.80
C ASP A 163 -35.05 14.65 10.69
N THR A 164 -35.62 13.84 11.60
CA THR A 164 -35.53 12.36 11.53
C THR A 164 -36.26 11.84 10.31
N ILE A 165 -37.50 12.25 10.08
CA ILE A 165 -38.29 11.85 8.89
C ILE A 165 -37.56 12.25 7.59
N ARG A 166 -36.95 13.45 7.55
CA ARG A 166 -36.20 13.90 6.40
C ARG A 166 -34.95 13.05 6.16
N LYS A 167 -34.21 12.68 7.22
CA LYS A 167 -33.05 11.79 7.14
C LYS A 167 -33.44 10.38 6.71
N CYS A 168 -34.53 9.84 7.25
CA CYS A 168 -35.09 8.55 6.82
C CYS A 168 -35.46 8.54 5.33
N ALA A 169 -36.15 9.60 4.87
CA ALA A 169 -36.52 9.74 3.47
C ALA A 169 -35.29 9.86 2.54
N GLN A 170 -34.25 10.55 2.99
CA GLN A 170 -32.98 10.65 2.24
C GLN A 170 -32.22 9.32 2.21
N ALA A 171 -32.15 8.60 3.33
CA ALA A 171 -31.52 7.28 3.41
C ALA A 171 -32.27 6.26 2.53
N TYR A 172 -33.60 6.29 2.56
CA TYR A 172 -34.41 5.44 1.67
C TYR A 172 -34.17 5.74 0.20
N ALA A 173 -34.17 7.02 -0.19
CA ALA A 173 -33.90 7.44 -1.58
C ALA A 173 -32.50 7.05 -2.04
N GLY A 174 -31.47 7.23 -1.20
CA GLY A 174 -30.10 6.81 -1.49
C GLY A 174 -29.99 5.29 -1.68
N MET A 175 -30.65 4.53 -0.82
CA MET A 175 -30.67 3.09 -0.92
C MET A 175 -31.38 2.62 -2.21
N GLU A 176 -32.54 3.18 -2.54
CA GLU A 176 -33.27 2.88 -3.77
C GLU A 176 -32.44 3.19 -5.01
N GLU A 177 -31.76 4.36 -5.03
CA GLU A 177 -30.88 4.74 -6.13
C GLU A 177 -29.69 3.79 -6.26
N SER A 178 -29.04 3.42 -5.14
CA SER A 178 -27.94 2.45 -5.14
C SER A 178 -28.36 1.08 -5.67
N MET A 179 -29.53 0.60 -5.27
CA MET A 179 -30.12 -0.67 -5.78
C MET A 179 -30.48 -0.56 -7.27
N ALA A 180 -31.00 0.58 -7.73
CA ALA A 180 -31.28 0.82 -9.14
C ALA A 180 -29.99 0.78 -9.99
N ASN A 181 -28.88 1.31 -9.46
CA ASN A 181 -27.58 1.23 -10.09
C ASN A 181 -27.06 -0.23 -10.17
N VAL A 182 -27.25 -1.03 -9.11
CA VAL A 182 -26.92 -2.47 -9.16
C VAL A 182 -27.67 -3.14 -10.31
N ARG A 183 -29.01 -2.97 -10.41
CA ARG A 183 -29.82 -3.52 -11.52
C ARG A 183 -29.30 -3.11 -12.88
N LYS A 184 -29.03 -1.80 -13.03
CA LYS A 184 -28.56 -1.21 -14.29
C LYS A 184 -27.27 -1.85 -14.79
N TYR A 185 -26.31 -2.09 -13.92
CA TYR A 185 -24.99 -2.58 -14.31
C TYR A 185 -24.87 -4.10 -14.30
N THR A 186 -25.59 -4.79 -13.43
CA THR A 186 -25.51 -6.25 -13.30
C THR A 186 -26.55 -7.00 -14.13
N GLY A 187 -27.64 -6.33 -14.53
CA GLY A 187 -28.79 -6.95 -15.18
C GLY A 187 -29.62 -7.84 -14.25
N GLN A 188 -29.40 -7.78 -12.94
CA GLN A 188 -30.16 -8.53 -11.95
C GLN A 188 -31.59 -8.02 -11.83
N THR A 189 -32.54 -8.90 -11.48
CA THR A 189 -33.91 -8.53 -11.18
C THR A 189 -34.01 -7.79 -9.84
N ASP A 190 -35.16 -7.11 -9.61
CA ASP A 190 -35.43 -6.47 -8.33
C ASP A 190 -35.31 -7.44 -7.15
N GLU A 191 -35.89 -8.63 -7.30
CA GLU A 191 -35.89 -9.63 -6.26
C GLU A 191 -34.48 -10.17 -5.93
N GLU A 192 -33.60 -10.27 -6.96
CA GLU A 192 -32.20 -10.68 -6.77
C GLU A 192 -31.40 -9.59 -6.08
N VAL A 193 -31.61 -8.32 -6.44
CA VAL A 193 -30.94 -7.18 -5.78
C VAL A 193 -31.42 -7.04 -4.34
N HIS A 194 -32.73 -7.22 -4.07
CA HIS A 194 -33.22 -7.25 -2.69
C HIS A 194 -32.59 -8.37 -1.87
N ARG A 195 -32.47 -9.57 -2.42
CA ARG A 195 -31.79 -10.70 -1.74
C ARG A 195 -30.33 -10.41 -1.47
N MET A 196 -29.59 -9.85 -2.42
CA MET A 196 -28.20 -9.42 -2.20
C MET A 196 -28.11 -8.37 -1.09
N ASN A 197 -29.04 -7.41 -1.04
CA ASN A 197 -29.05 -6.40 0.03
C ASN A 197 -29.31 -7.00 1.41
N GLU A 198 -30.12 -8.07 1.53
CA GLU A 198 -30.26 -8.81 2.78
C GLU A 198 -28.97 -9.52 3.17
N ASP A 199 -28.21 -10.04 2.19
CA ASP A 199 -26.91 -10.65 2.44
C ASP A 199 -25.88 -9.57 2.86
N PHE A 200 -25.86 -8.40 2.20
CA PHE A 200 -25.02 -7.25 2.58
C PHE A 200 -25.33 -6.68 3.98
N LYS A 201 -26.61 -6.72 4.38
CA LYS A 201 -27.02 -6.36 5.74
C LYS A 201 -26.38 -7.26 6.80
N ARG A 202 -26.19 -8.56 6.48
CA ARG A 202 -25.60 -9.56 7.38
C ARG A 202 -24.07 -9.53 7.41
N MET A 203 -23.43 -8.88 6.44
CA MET A 203 -21.96 -8.78 6.40
C MET A 203 -21.44 -8.04 7.63
N ASP A 204 -20.50 -8.66 8.34
CA ASP A 204 -19.80 -8.04 9.47
C ASP A 204 -18.70 -7.10 8.98
N THR A 205 -19.12 -5.98 8.46
CA THR A 205 -18.25 -4.91 7.98
C THR A 205 -18.74 -3.54 8.46
N ARG A 206 -17.79 -2.60 8.57
CA ARG A 206 -18.07 -1.19 8.85
C ARG A 206 -18.62 -0.43 7.64
N THR A 207 -18.57 -1.03 6.45
CA THR A 207 -19.00 -0.41 5.20
C THR A 207 -20.54 -0.36 5.13
N ALA A 208 -21.09 0.80 4.77
CA ALA A 208 -22.53 1.01 4.63
C ALA A 208 -23.10 0.20 3.46
N ARG A 209 -24.39 -0.18 3.52
CA ARG A 209 -25.04 -0.93 2.44
C ARG A 209 -25.02 -0.24 1.09
N GLU A 210 -25.17 1.09 1.07
CA GLU A 210 -25.08 1.89 -0.15
C GLU A 210 -23.71 1.69 -0.83
N GLN A 211 -22.62 1.72 -0.06
CA GLN A 211 -21.27 1.49 -0.56
C GLN A 211 -21.08 0.03 -1.04
N LEU A 212 -21.68 -0.95 -0.36
CA LEU A 212 -21.67 -2.34 -0.84
C LEU A 212 -22.44 -2.48 -2.16
N ASN A 213 -23.55 -1.74 -2.33
CA ASN A 213 -24.24 -1.66 -3.61
C ASN A 213 -23.42 -0.98 -4.71
N GLU A 214 -22.62 0.05 -4.37
CA GLU A 214 -21.69 0.65 -5.32
C GLU A 214 -20.64 -0.38 -5.79
N LEU A 215 -20.10 -1.18 -4.88
CA LEU A 215 -19.20 -2.29 -5.23
C LEU A 215 -19.91 -3.34 -6.10
N ALA A 216 -21.16 -3.68 -5.81
CA ALA A 216 -21.95 -4.57 -6.68
C ALA A 216 -22.17 -3.97 -8.08
N GLY A 217 -22.41 -2.67 -8.16
CA GLY A 217 -22.45 -1.94 -9.44
C GLY A 217 -21.10 -1.98 -10.18
N SER A 218 -19.99 -1.89 -9.47
CA SER A 218 -18.64 -2.06 -10.03
C SER A 218 -18.44 -3.45 -10.60
N ALA A 219 -18.86 -4.50 -9.88
CA ALA A 219 -18.85 -5.87 -10.39
C ALA A 219 -19.58 -5.96 -11.74
N GLY A 220 -20.78 -5.35 -11.84
CA GLY A 220 -21.54 -5.33 -13.09
C GLY A 220 -20.81 -4.62 -14.23
N ARG A 221 -20.12 -3.51 -13.96
CA ARG A 221 -19.27 -2.82 -14.96
C ARG A 221 -18.09 -3.66 -15.44
N LEU A 222 -17.62 -4.59 -14.62
CA LEU A 222 -16.58 -5.57 -14.99
C LEU A 222 -17.14 -6.79 -15.75
N GLY A 223 -18.46 -6.80 -16.05
CA GLY A 223 -19.13 -7.90 -16.75
C GLY A 223 -19.49 -9.08 -15.86
N ILE A 224 -19.46 -8.92 -14.53
CA ILE A 224 -19.85 -9.93 -13.56
C ILE A 224 -21.38 -9.84 -13.40
N THR A 225 -22.08 -10.87 -13.86
CA THR A 225 -23.56 -10.89 -13.89
C THR A 225 -24.18 -11.98 -13.03
N SER A 226 -23.41 -12.95 -12.54
CA SER A 226 -23.89 -13.96 -11.61
C SER A 226 -24.00 -13.39 -10.20
N LYS A 227 -25.13 -13.61 -9.52
CA LYS A 227 -25.34 -13.15 -8.13
C LYS A 227 -24.20 -13.59 -7.21
N ASP A 228 -23.84 -14.86 -7.24
CA ASP A 228 -22.79 -15.41 -6.38
C ASP A 228 -21.43 -14.76 -6.64
N MET A 229 -21.08 -14.53 -7.90
CA MET A 229 -19.83 -13.83 -8.25
C MET A 229 -19.85 -12.35 -7.90
N ILE A 230 -21.01 -11.68 -7.96
CA ILE A 230 -21.18 -10.30 -7.48
C ILE A 230 -20.93 -10.24 -5.98
N GLU A 231 -21.50 -11.15 -5.21
CA GLU A 231 -21.30 -11.23 -3.75
C GLU A 231 -19.85 -11.57 -3.39
N GLU A 232 -19.21 -12.49 -4.12
CA GLU A 232 -17.76 -12.75 -3.97
C GLU A 232 -16.91 -11.50 -4.25
N PHE A 233 -17.25 -10.76 -5.30
CA PHE A 233 -16.56 -9.51 -5.63
C PHE A 233 -16.75 -8.50 -4.50
N VAL A 234 -17.98 -8.28 -4.04
CA VAL A 234 -18.30 -7.31 -2.99
C VAL A 234 -17.57 -7.65 -1.69
N ASP A 235 -17.57 -8.93 -1.28
CA ASP A 235 -16.88 -9.37 -0.06
C ASP A 235 -15.35 -9.18 -0.16
N GLY A 236 -14.75 -9.50 -1.31
CA GLY A 236 -13.33 -9.26 -1.57
C GLY A 236 -12.98 -7.77 -1.61
N ALA A 237 -13.77 -7.00 -2.34
CA ALA A 237 -13.62 -5.56 -2.52
C ALA A 237 -13.77 -4.80 -1.19
N ASP A 238 -14.77 -5.13 -0.40
CA ASP A 238 -14.99 -4.55 0.92
C ASP A 238 -13.79 -4.78 1.85
N LYS A 239 -13.29 -6.02 1.92
CA LYS A 239 -12.13 -6.35 2.75
C LYS A 239 -10.88 -5.59 2.33
N ILE A 240 -10.65 -5.44 1.02
CA ILE A 240 -9.52 -4.69 0.47
C ILE A 240 -9.65 -3.19 0.81
N ASN A 241 -10.84 -2.61 0.59
CA ASN A 241 -11.09 -1.20 0.89
C ASN A 241 -10.94 -0.89 2.39
N VAL A 242 -11.47 -1.74 3.25
CA VAL A 242 -11.37 -1.54 4.71
C VAL A 242 -9.93 -1.73 5.19
N ALA A 243 -9.17 -2.66 4.60
CA ALA A 243 -7.80 -2.95 4.99
C ALA A 243 -6.81 -1.88 4.53
N LEU A 244 -6.90 -1.44 3.28
CA LEU A 244 -5.94 -0.54 2.63
C LEU A 244 -6.39 0.93 2.67
N GLY A 245 -7.70 1.19 2.75
CA GLY A 245 -8.26 2.53 2.88
C GLY A 245 -7.78 3.49 1.79
N ASP A 246 -7.47 4.72 2.21
CA ASP A 246 -7.08 5.82 1.31
C ASP A 246 -5.75 5.57 0.56
N ASP A 247 -4.93 4.63 1.02
CA ASP A 247 -3.64 4.30 0.39
C ASP A 247 -3.83 3.59 -0.97
N LEU A 248 -5.03 3.05 -1.22
CA LEU A 248 -5.31 2.28 -2.43
C LEU A 248 -5.65 3.16 -3.64
N GLY A 249 -6.26 4.32 -3.41
CA GLY A 249 -6.73 5.22 -4.47
C GLY A 249 -8.09 4.84 -5.06
N GLU A 250 -8.70 5.78 -5.78
CA GLU A 250 -10.01 5.60 -6.40
C GLU A 250 -9.97 4.58 -7.53
N GLY A 251 -10.95 3.67 -7.58
CA GLY A 251 -11.11 2.67 -8.63
C GLY A 251 -10.09 1.52 -8.60
N ALA A 252 -9.17 1.49 -7.64
CA ALA A 252 -8.14 0.45 -7.56
C ALA A 252 -8.74 -0.93 -7.29
N VAL A 253 -9.83 -1.03 -6.53
CA VAL A 253 -10.52 -2.30 -6.29
C VAL A 253 -11.10 -2.88 -7.57
N ASP A 254 -11.66 -2.03 -8.44
CA ASP A 254 -12.15 -2.45 -9.76
C ASP A 254 -11.01 -3.00 -10.62
N LYS A 255 -9.83 -2.36 -10.57
CA LYS A 255 -8.61 -2.85 -11.25
C LYS A 255 -8.15 -4.20 -10.66
N ILE A 256 -8.19 -4.37 -9.35
CA ILE A 256 -7.86 -5.65 -8.70
C ILE A 256 -8.80 -6.76 -9.17
N GLY A 257 -10.11 -6.50 -9.21
CA GLY A 257 -11.09 -7.45 -9.74
C GLY A 257 -10.84 -7.81 -11.20
N LYS A 258 -10.52 -6.81 -12.03
CA LYS A 258 -10.16 -7.02 -13.44
C LYS A 258 -8.86 -7.80 -13.60
N LEU A 259 -7.85 -7.54 -12.78
CA LEU A 259 -6.59 -8.28 -12.77
C LEU A 259 -6.82 -9.75 -12.43
N ALA A 260 -7.67 -10.06 -11.44
CA ALA A 260 -8.04 -11.43 -11.10
C ALA A 260 -8.61 -12.19 -12.30
N GLN A 261 -9.48 -11.55 -13.09
CA GLN A 261 -10.04 -12.12 -14.32
C GLN A 261 -9.00 -12.24 -15.44
N MET A 262 -8.21 -11.19 -15.67
CA MET A 262 -7.23 -11.16 -16.77
C MET A 262 -6.14 -12.22 -16.62
N PHE A 263 -5.66 -12.45 -15.40
CA PHE A 263 -4.70 -13.51 -15.08
C PHE A 263 -5.35 -14.90 -14.96
N GLY A 264 -6.68 -15.00 -15.04
CA GLY A 264 -7.42 -16.25 -14.94
C GLY A 264 -7.42 -16.86 -13.54
N GLU A 265 -7.03 -16.09 -12.53
CA GLU A 265 -6.94 -16.55 -11.14
C GLU A 265 -8.33 -16.74 -10.49
N ASP A 266 -9.33 -16.03 -11.00
CA ASP A 266 -10.73 -16.20 -10.65
C ASP A 266 -11.24 -17.66 -10.88
N LYS A 267 -10.68 -18.34 -11.90
CA LYS A 267 -11.03 -19.73 -12.23
C LYS A 267 -10.38 -20.76 -11.29
N THR A 268 -9.25 -20.40 -10.67
CA THR A 268 -8.45 -21.31 -9.84
C THR A 268 -8.70 -21.12 -8.35
N LYS A 269 -8.94 -19.87 -7.92
CA LYS A 269 -9.09 -19.45 -6.52
C LYS A 269 -10.51 -18.96 -6.18
N GLY A 270 -11.40 -18.87 -7.18
CA GLY A 270 -12.61 -18.06 -7.10
C GLY A 270 -12.27 -16.55 -7.16
N LEU A 271 -13.24 -15.72 -7.53
CA LEU A 271 -13.02 -14.29 -7.71
C LEU A 271 -12.57 -13.62 -6.40
N ARG A 272 -13.27 -13.90 -5.31
CA ARG A 272 -12.92 -13.43 -3.97
C ARG A 272 -11.50 -13.82 -3.57
N GLY A 273 -11.15 -15.11 -3.75
CA GLY A 273 -9.82 -15.62 -3.39
C GLY A 273 -8.70 -14.95 -4.19
N ALA A 274 -8.90 -14.75 -5.48
CA ALA A 274 -7.95 -14.05 -6.36
C ALA A 274 -7.79 -12.58 -5.97
N MET A 275 -8.88 -11.88 -5.67
CA MET A 275 -8.84 -10.48 -5.21
C MET A 275 -8.12 -10.35 -3.88
N LEU A 276 -8.41 -11.23 -2.91
CA LEU A 276 -7.73 -11.22 -1.60
C LEU A 276 -6.25 -11.56 -1.71
N ALA A 277 -5.87 -12.45 -2.61
CA ALA A 277 -4.46 -12.76 -2.91
C ALA A 277 -3.72 -11.52 -3.46
N THR A 278 -4.32 -10.84 -4.44
CA THR A 278 -3.79 -9.59 -5.02
C THR A 278 -3.68 -8.50 -3.96
N GLY A 279 -4.76 -8.24 -3.24
CA GLY A 279 -4.78 -7.24 -2.16
C GLY A 279 -3.77 -7.55 -1.05
N SER A 280 -3.57 -8.84 -0.71
CA SER A 280 -2.58 -9.26 0.29
C SER A 280 -1.15 -8.98 -0.17
N ALA A 281 -0.83 -9.22 -1.44
CA ALA A 281 0.47 -8.88 -1.99
C ALA A 281 0.70 -7.36 -2.00
N VAL A 282 -0.30 -6.57 -2.42
CA VAL A 282 -0.25 -5.10 -2.38
C VAL A 282 -0.05 -4.59 -0.95
N ASN A 283 -0.84 -5.13 0.01
CA ASN A 283 -0.75 -4.75 1.42
C ASN A 283 0.65 -5.02 2.02
N GLU A 284 1.21 -6.21 1.79
CA GLU A 284 2.53 -6.55 2.30
C GLU A 284 3.64 -5.71 1.65
N LEU A 285 3.55 -5.45 0.35
CA LEU A 285 4.50 -4.58 -0.34
C LEU A 285 4.45 -3.15 0.22
N ALA A 286 3.26 -2.58 0.38
CA ALA A 286 3.09 -1.24 0.94
C ALA A 286 3.52 -1.16 2.42
N GLN A 287 3.23 -2.18 3.24
CA GLN A 287 3.63 -2.20 4.65
C GLN A 287 5.13 -2.39 4.86
N ASN A 288 5.80 -3.09 3.96
CA ASN A 288 7.21 -3.44 4.11
C ASN A 288 8.16 -2.53 3.31
N SER A 289 7.64 -1.56 2.58
CA SER A 289 8.42 -0.60 1.79
C SER A 289 7.84 0.81 1.89
N SER A 290 8.39 1.74 1.13
CA SER A 290 7.81 3.08 0.95
C SER A 290 6.89 3.16 -0.28
N ALA A 291 6.61 2.03 -0.93
CA ALA A 291 5.77 2.01 -2.11
C ALA A 291 4.30 2.25 -1.76
N ASN A 292 3.61 3.00 -2.60
CA ASN A 292 2.18 3.30 -2.50
C ASN A 292 1.35 2.14 -3.08
N ALA A 293 0.28 1.76 -2.38
CA ALA A 293 -0.59 0.67 -2.80
C ALA A 293 -1.27 0.95 -4.15
N GLY A 294 -1.74 2.17 -4.37
CA GLY A 294 -2.35 2.59 -5.64
C GLY A 294 -1.38 2.48 -6.81
N TYR A 295 -0.14 2.96 -6.64
CA TYR A 295 0.92 2.82 -7.66
C TYR A 295 1.13 1.35 -8.07
N ILE A 296 1.21 0.45 -7.07
CA ILE A 296 1.42 -0.98 -7.32
C ILE A 296 0.28 -1.56 -8.17
N VAL A 297 -0.97 -1.21 -7.85
CA VAL A 297 -2.14 -1.67 -8.60
C VAL A 297 -2.16 -1.09 -10.00
N ASP A 298 -1.91 0.21 -10.15
CA ASP A 298 -1.98 0.92 -11.43
C ASP A 298 -0.92 0.42 -12.41
N PHE A 299 0.33 0.37 -11.99
CA PHE A 299 1.42 -0.19 -12.80
C PHE A 299 1.15 -1.65 -13.22
N THR A 300 0.66 -2.47 -12.27
CA THR A 300 0.36 -3.87 -12.56
C THR A 300 -0.76 -3.98 -13.60
N ALA A 301 -1.78 -3.13 -13.52
CA ALA A 301 -2.87 -3.09 -14.49
C ALA A 301 -2.37 -2.66 -15.88
N ASP A 302 -1.57 -1.61 -15.94
CA ASP A 302 -1.05 -1.06 -17.20
C ASP A 302 -0.07 -2.01 -17.91
N LEU A 303 0.73 -2.76 -17.14
CA LEU A 303 1.68 -3.75 -17.71
C LEU A 303 1.06 -5.13 -17.90
N SER A 304 -0.16 -5.39 -17.39
CA SER A 304 -0.79 -6.72 -17.37
C SER A 304 -0.87 -7.37 -18.75
N GLY A 305 -1.24 -6.60 -19.79
CA GLY A 305 -1.40 -7.12 -21.16
C GLY A 305 -0.12 -7.75 -21.71
N VAL A 306 1.01 -7.06 -21.58
CA VAL A 306 2.33 -7.56 -22.00
C VAL A 306 2.84 -8.62 -21.03
N GLY A 307 2.64 -8.42 -19.72
CA GLY A 307 3.07 -9.35 -18.68
C GLY A 307 2.45 -10.73 -18.85
N ILE A 308 1.14 -10.82 -19.07
CA ILE A 308 0.41 -12.07 -19.30
C ILE A 308 0.92 -12.78 -20.54
N GLN A 309 1.10 -12.04 -21.66
CA GLN A 309 1.64 -12.62 -22.91
C GLN A 309 3.08 -13.11 -22.74
N ALA A 310 3.85 -12.46 -21.89
CA ALA A 310 5.21 -12.88 -21.54
C ALA A 310 5.25 -14.04 -20.53
N GLY A 311 4.11 -14.46 -19.97
CA GLY A 311 4.04 -15.50 -18.93
C GLY A 311 4.55 -15.04 -17.57
N MET A 312 4.56 -13.73 -17.30
CA MET A 312 4.86 -13.17 -15.99
C MET A 312 3.66 -13.29 -15.06
N THR A 313 3.93 -13.55 -13.78
CA THR A 313 2.88 -13.60 -12.76
C THR A 313 2.49 -12.21 -12.28
N GLN A 314 1.29 -12.07 -11.76
CA GLN A 314 0.82 -10.83 -11.15
C GLN A 314 1.75 -10.37 -10.00
N ALA A 315 2.21 -11.31 -9.17
CA ALA A 315 3.14 -11.03 -8.08
C ALA A 315 4.48 -10.47 -8.57
N GLN A 316 5.00 -10.96 -9.69
CA GLN A 316 6.22 -10.44 -10.30
C GLN A 316 6.05 -9.00 -10.78
N LEU A 317 4.90 -8.67 -11.37
CA LEU A 317 4.60 -7.29 -11.80
C LEU A 317 4.43 -6.36 -10.59
N MET A 318 3.72 -6.80 -9.54
CA MET A 318 3.57 -6.02 -8.30
C MET A 318 4.91 -5.77 -7.60
N GLY A 319 5.80 -6.76 -7.55
CA GLY A 319 7.13 -6.59 -6.97
C GLY A 319 7.99 -5.59 -7.76
N LEU A 320 7.90 -5.62 -9.10
CA LEU A 320 8.55 -4.64 -9.96
C LEU A 320 7.99 -3.23 -9.73
N ALA A 321 6.66 -3.09 -9.65
CA ALA A 321 5.97 -1.84 -9.34
C ALA A 321 6.46 -1.24 -8.02
N SER A 322 6.50 -2.05 -6.97
CA SER A 322 6.97 -1.62 -5.65
C SER A 322 8.41 -1.09 -5.68
N ALA A 323 9.30 -1.75 -6.41
CA ALA A 323 10.68 -1.29 -6.55
C ALA A 323 10.77 0.02 -7.36
N LEU A 324 9.96 0.20 -8.39
CA LEU A 324 9.91 1.42 -9.19
C LEU A 324 9.45 2.62 -8.37
N ASP A 325 8.37 2.50 -7.64
CA ASP A 325 7.84 3.57 -6.78
C ASP A 325 8.83 3.94 -5.66
N GLN A 326 9.47 2.95 -5.03
CA GLN A 326 10.53 3.21 -4.04
C GLN A 326 11.70 4.00 -4.61
N ASN A 327 11.93 3.90 -5.91
CA ASN A 327 12.96 4.65 -6.64
C ASN A 327 12.40 5.91 -7.34
N MET A 328 11.20 6.35 -6.96
CA MET A 328 10.55 7.59 -7.42
C MET A 328 10.37 7.66 -8.95
N GLN A 329 10.12 6.51 -9.57
CA GLN A 329 9.79 6.46 -10.99
C GLN A 329 8.29 6.70 -11.18
N GLU A 330 7.93 7.49 -12.18
CA GLU A 330 6.52 7.79 -12.49
C GLU A 330 5.86 6.55 -13.12
N GLU A 331 4.65 6.23 -12.68
CA GLU A 331 3.96 4.96 -12.92
C GLU A 331 3.73 4.71 -14.41
N ALA A 332 2.98 5.57 -15.11
CA ALA A 332 2.59 5.37 -16.52
C ALA A 332 3.81 5.37 -17.46
N THR A 333 4.82 6.17 -17.16
CA THR A 333 6.10 6.16 -17.87
C THR A 333 6.79 4.82 -17.68
N SER A 334 6.84 4.31 -16.46
CA SER A 334 7.49 3.05 -16.12
C SER A 334 6.80 1.87 -16.80
N ALA A 335 5.47 1.81 -16.75
CA ALA A 335 4.68 0.78 -17.42
C ALA A 335 4.92 0.79 -18.95
N THR A 336 4.95 1.98 -19.56
CA THR A 336 5.26 2.14 -20.99
C THR A 336 6.66 1.63 -21.32
N VAL A 337 7.66 2.02 -20.53
CA VAL A 337 9.06 1.62 -20.74
C VAL A 337 9.24 0.11 -20.63
N PHE A 338 8.67 -0.51 -19.60
CA PHE A 338 8.75 -1.97 -19.43
C PHE A 338 7.96 -2.73 -20.50
N SER A 339 6.80 -2.22 -20.90
CA SER A 339 6.03 -2.77 -22.02
C SER A 339 6.86 -2.79 -23.32
N GLN A 340 7.52 -1.67 -23.65
CA GLN A 340 8.40 -1.58 -24.81
C GLN A 340 9.64 -2.49 -24.67
N LEU A 341 10.29 -2.49 -23.50
CA LEU A 341 11.46 -3.32 -23.25
C LEU A 341 11.14 -4.80 -23.44
N ILE A 342 10.10 -5.32 -22.75
CA ILE A 342 9.70 -6.73 -22.86
C ILE A 342 9.36 -7.08 -24.31
N THR A 343 8.58 -6.24 -24.99
CA THR A 343 8.22 -6.45 -26.39
C THR A 343 9.46 -6.55 -27.30
N LYS A 344 10.41 -5.63 -27.14
CA LYS A 344 11.66 -5.63 -27.91
C LYS A 344 12.55 -6.84 -27.60
N MET A 345 12.59 -7.30 -26.35
CA MET A 345 13.33 -8.51 -25.98
C MET A 345 12.83 -9.75 -26.72
N TYR A 346 11.52 -9.83 -27.00
CA TYR A 346 10.94 -10.89 -27.83
C TYR A 346 11.17 -10.68 -29.34
N GLN A 347 11.14 -9.44 -29.80
CA GLN A 347 11.32 -9.11 -31.22
C GLN A 347 12.77 -9.25 -31.69
N GLU A 348 13.72 -8.86 -30.83
CA GLU A 348 15.15 -8.77 -31.16
C GLU A 348 16.03 -9.54 -30.15
N PRO A 349 15.76 -10.82 -29.87
CA PRO A 349 16.42 -11.56 -28.79
C PRO A 349 17.95 -11.63 -28.93
N ALA A 350 18.47 -11.63 -30.14
CA ALA A 350 19.91 -11.64 -30.39
C ALA A 350 20.60 -10.37 -29.86
N LYS A 351 19.95 -9.22 -30.00
CA LYS A 351 20.46 -7.94 -29.53
C LYS A 351 20.53 -7.92 -27.99
N PHE A 352 19.44 -8.32 -27.33
CA PHE A 352 19.37 -8.34 -25.88
C PHE A 352 20.25 -9.44 -25.27
N ALA A 353 20.40 -10.60 -25.92
CA ALA A 353 21.33 -11.66 -25.53
C ALA A 353 22.78 -11.16 -25.52
N LYS A 354 23.18 -10.43 -26.57
CA LYS A 354 24.51 -9.82 -26.68
C LYS A 354 24.77 -8.84 -25.55
N ILE A 355 23.80 -7.98 -25.24
CA ILE A 355 23.89 -7.03 -24.13
C ILE A 355 23.98 -7.78 -22.79
N ALA A 356 23.14 -8.79 -22.60
CA ALA A 356 23.12 -9.63 -21.40
C ALA A 356 24.38 -10.53 -21.24
N GLY A 357 25.21 -10.65 -22.27
CA GLY A 357 26.38 -11.54 -22.25
C GLY A 357 26.00 -13.02 -22.22
N VAL A 358 24.84 -13.36 -22.78
CA VAL A 358 24.27 -14.71 -22.78
C VAL A 358 24.14 -15.18 -24.23
N GLU A 359 24.27 -16.47 -24.46
CA GLU A 359 24.08 -17.07 -25.77
C GLU A 359 22.64 -16.88 -26.23
N VAL A 360 22.44 -16.55 -27.56
CA VAL A 360 21.15 -16.14 -28.13
C VAL A 360 20.04 -17.19 -27.92
N THR A 361 20.35 -18.47 -28.18
CA THR A 361 19.40 -19.57 -28.01
C THR A 361 19.00 -19.72 -26.53
N LYS A 362 19.97 -19.58 -25.64
CA LYS A 362 19.76 -19.64 -24.19
C LYS A 362 18.87 -18.50 -23.69
N PHE A 363 19.14 -17.27 -24.16
CA PHE A 363 18.34 -16.11 -23.82
C PHE A 363 16.91 -16.22 -24.38
N SER A 364 16.76 -16.63 -25.65
CA SER A 364 15.45 -16.82 -26.26
C SER A 364 14.63 -17.91 -25.57
N ASN A 365 15.26 -19.00 -25.15
CA ASN A 365 14.59 -20.04 -24.36
C ASN A 365 14.20 -19.52 -22.97
N LEU A 366 15.07 -18.75 -22.32
CA LEU A 366 14.78 -18.15 -21.03
C LEU A 366 13.56 -17.20 -21.11
N MET A 367 13.52 -16.34 -22.13
CA MET A 367 12.36 -15.46 -22.38
C MET A 367 11.07 -16.25 -22.58
N LYS A 368 11.11 -17.41 -23.23
CA LYS A 368 9.92 -18.25 -23.47
C LYS A 368 9.47 -19.03 -22.24
N THR A 369 10.38 -19.42 -21.36
CA THR A 369 10.09 -20.27 -20.19
C THR A 369 9.95 -19.48 -18.90
N ASN A 370 10.65 -18.36 -18.76
CA ASN A 370 10.65 -17.48 -17.61
C ASN A 370 11.09 -16.07 -18.00
N ALA A 371 10.17 -15.30 -18.57
CA ALA A 371 10.46 -13.95 -19.06
C ALA A 371 10.92 -13.00 -17.94
N ASN A 372 10.42 -13.20 -16.71
CA ASN A 372 10.88 -12.41 -15.57
C ASN A 372 12.37 -12.61 -15.31
N GLU A 373 12.87 -13.86 -15.32
CA GLU A 373 14.29 -14.12 -15.14
C GLU A 373 15.12 -13.65 -16.34
N GLY A 374 14.57 -13.71 -17.57
CA GLY A 374 15.17 -13.09 -18.74
C GLY A 374 15.34 -11.57 -18.57
N LEU A 375 14.32 -10.90 -18.07
CA LEU A 375 14.34 -9.48 -17.75
C LEU A 375 15.39 -9.18 -16.65
N MET A 376 15.38 -9.95 -15.56
CA MET A 376 16.34 -9.78 -14.46
C MET A 376 17.79 -10.03 -14.89
N THR A 377 18.02 -11.02 -15.76
CA THR A 377 19.33 -11.31 -16.35
C THR A 377 19.82 -10.12 -17.17
N PHE A 378 18.96 -9.57 -18.01
CA PHE A 378 19.27 -8.40 -18.82
C PHE A 378 19.59 -7.17 -17.95
N LEU A 379 18.74 -6.85 -16.96
CA LEU A 379 18.96 -5.72 -16.06
C LEU A 379 20.23 -5.90 -15.19
N SER A 380 20.55 -7.13 -14.81
CA SER A 380 21.80 -7.45 -14.11
C SER A 380 23.04 -7.18 -14.96
N ALA A 381 22.98 -7.49 -16.24
CA ALA A 381 24.05 -7.19 -17.17
C ALA A 381 24.22 -5.68 -17.37
N MET A 382 23.12 -4.92 -17.40
CA MET A 382 23.18 -3.46 -17.37
C MET A 382 23.88 -2.94 -16.12
N LYS A 383 23.50 -3.43 -14.93
CA LYS A 383 24.15 -3.06 -13.65
C LYS A 383 25.64 -3.34 -13.64
N SER A 384 26.07 -4.47 -14.24
CA SER A 384 27.48 -4.89 -14.24
C SER A 384 28.39 -4.06 -15.18
N ARG A 385 27.81 -3.29 -16.09
CA ARG A 385 28.56 -2.47 -17.05
C ARG A 385 29.12 -1.17 -16.47
N GLY A 386 28.62 -0.75 -15.31
CA GLY A 386 29.11 0.47 -14.66
C GLY A 386 28.12 1.62 -14.66
N GLY A 387 28.59 2.84 -14.88
CA GLY A 387 27.81 4.05 -14.78
C GLY A 387 27.01 4.40 -16.02
N PHE A 388 26.45 5.60 -16.02
CA PHE A 388 25.60 6.10 -17.11
C PHE A 388 26.33 6.17 -18.46
N ALA A 389 27.63 6.52 -18.46
CA ALA A 389 28.42 6.63 -19.68
C ALA A 389 28.57 5.29 -20.42
N GLU A 390 28.71 4.21 -19.67
CA GLU A 390 28.85 2.84 -20.20
C GLU A 390 27.51 2.27 -20.64
N MET A 391 26.41 2.69 -20.02
CA MET A 391 25.04 2.26 -20.38
C MET A 391 24.45 3.05 -21.55
N ALA A 392 24.86 4.29 -21.80
CA ALA A 392 24.27 5.14 -22.83
C ALA A 392 24.28 4.51 -24.25
N PRO A 393 25.37 3.89 -24.73
CA PRO A 393 25.35 3.21 -26.05
C PRO A 393 24.37 2.05 -26.11
N MET A 394 24.12 1.38 -24.97
CA MET A 394 23.16 0.26 -24.91
C MET A 394 21.73 0.76 -25.11
N PHE A 395 21.36 1.90 -24.51
CA PHE A 395 20.04 2.50 -24.70
C PHE A 395 19.79 2.88 -26.17
N GLU A 396 20.81 3.38 -26.85
CA GLU A 396 20.77 3.69 -28.28
C GLU A 396 20.60 2.40 -29.11
N GLU A 397 21.41 1.36 -28.84
CA GLU A 397 21.32 0.05 -29.50
C GLU A 397 19.92 -0.57 -29.30
N MET A 398 19.32 -0.45 -28.13
CA MET A 398 17.96 -0.92 -27.83
C MET A 398 16.85 -0.04 -28.41
N GLN A 399 17.17 1.14 -28.94
CA GLN A 399 16.18 2.15 -29.34
C GLN A 399 15.24 2.55 -28.18
N LEU A 400 15.79 2.62 -26.98
CA LEU A 400 15.16 3.07 -25.73
C LEU A 400 15.92 4.27 -25.17
N ASN A 401 16.40 5.15 -26.05
CA ASN A 401 17.28 6.27 -25.74
C ASN A 401 16.54 7.54 -25.24
N GLY A 402 15.23 7.49 -25.12
CA GLY A 402 14.46 8.58 -24.49
C GLY A 402 14.89 8.79 -23.04
N THR A 403 15.05 10.04 -22.61
CA THR A 403 15.53 10.41 -21.26
C THR A 403 14.74 9.69 -20.16
N ARG A 404 13.43 9.53 -20.31
CA ARG A 404 12.56 8.83 -19.37
C ARG A 404 12.87 7.34 -19.30
N ALA A 405 13.02 6.67 -20.46
CA ALA A 405 13.33 5.25 -20.51
C ALA A 405 14.69 4.96 -19.86
N VAL A 406 15.68 5.79 -20.17
CA VAL A 406 17.02 5.70 -19.58
C VAL A 406 16.95 5.86 -18.05
N GLY A 407 16.19 6.83 -17.53
CA GLY A 407 15.99 7.06 -16.11
C GLY A 407 15.39 5.86 -15.41
N VAL A 408 14.26 5.34 -15.92
CA VAL A 408 13.54 4.19 -15.37
C VAL A 408 14.42 2.93 -15.34
N LEU A 409 15.04 2.58 -16.48
CA LEU A 409 15.84 1.36 -16.58
C LEU A 409 17.12 1.42 -15.73
N SER A 410 17.77 2.59 -15.67
CA SER A 410 18.95 2.78 -14.83
C SER A 410 18.62 2.69 -13.34
N ALA A 411 17.47 3.25 -12.92
CA ALA A 411 17.00 3.18 -11.54
C ALA A 411 16.77 1.71 -11.12
N VAL A 412 16.05 0.95 -11.92
CA VAL A 412 15.75 -0.46 -11.62
C VAL A 412 17.01 -1.32 -11.68
N ALA A 413 17.85 -1.16 -12.72
CA ALA A 413 19.10 -1.91 -12.84
C ALA A 413 20.02 -1.70 -11.61
N SER A 414 20.06 -0.49 -11.08
CA SER A 414 20.86 -0.18 -9.89
C SER A 414 20.31 -0.86 -8.62
N HIS A 415 19.02 -1.18 -8.57
CA HIS A 415 18.32 -1.68 -7.38
C HIS A 415 17.69 -3.07 -7.58
N LEU A 416 18.32 -3.96 -8.37
CA LEU A 416 17.80 -5.29 -8.69
C LEU A 416 17.52 -6.16 -7.46
N ASP A 417 18.32 -6.05 -6.41
CA ASP A 417 18.10 -6.81 -5.17
C ASP A 417 16.78 -6.38 -4.49
N GLN A 418 16.43 -5.10 -4.63
CA GLN A 418 15.15 -4.58 -4.17
C GLN A 418 13.98 -5.15 -5.00
N VAL A 419 14.15 -5.25 -6.33
CA VAL A 419 13.14 -5.88 -7.19
C VAL A 419 12.92 -7.33 -6.82
N ARG A 420 13.99 -8.13 -6.67
CA ARG A 420 13.89 -9.55 -6.29
C ARG A 420 13.24 -9.72 -4.92
N THR A 421 13.66 -8.94 -3.94
CA THR A 421 13.06 -8.99 -2.60
C THR A 421 11.58 -8.65 -2.63
N ALA A 422 11.17 -7.64 -3.42
CA ALA A 422 9.77 -7.27 -3.57
C ALA A 422 8.96 -8.34 -4.32
N GLN A 423 9.52 -8.97 -5.35
CA GLN A 423 8.88 -10.08 -6.07
C GLN A 423 8.71 -11.33 -5.19
N ASP A 424 9.70 -11.65 -4.36
CA ASP A 424 9.62 -12.76 -3.41
C ASP A 424 8.56 -12.50 -2.34
N LEU A 425 8.52 -11.29 -1.79
CA LEU A 425 7.51 -10.87 -0.82
C LEU A 425 6.10 -10.92 -1.43
N ALA A 426 5.94 -10.35 -2.64
CA ALA A 426 4.67 -10.39 -3.35
C ALA A 426 4.20 -11.81 -3.62
N THR A 427 5.11 -12.70 -4.06
CA THR A 427 4.80 -14.11 -4.36
C THR A 427 4.34 -14.85 -3.12
N GLN A 428 5.03 -14.69 -1.99
CA GLN A 428 4.66 -15.32 -0.72
C GLN A 428 3.31 -14.81 -0.21
N SER A 429 3.10 -13.50 -0.26
CA SER A 429 1.89 -12.85 0.22
C SER A 429 0.68 -13.15 -0.66
N TYR A 430 0.90 -13.22 -1.97
CA TYR A 430 -0.11 -13.65 -2.94
C TYR A 430 -0.53 -15.11 -2.71
N ALA A 431 0.43 -15.99 -2.46
CA ALA A 431 0.16 -17.40 -2.21
C ALA A 431 -0.59 -17.61 -0.89
N SER A 432 -0.30 -16.84 0.16
CA SER A 432 -0.99 -16.92 1.45
C SER A 432 -2.39 -16.31 1.41
N GLY A 433 -2.59 -15.19 0.71
CA GLY A 433 -3.86 -14.48 0.58
C GLY A 433 -4.46 -13.95 1.88
N THR A 434 -3.68 -13.86 2.96
CA THR A 434 -4.20 -13.63 4.32
C THR A 434 -3.93 -12.24 4.88
N SER A 435 -2.99 -11.49 4.31
CA SER A 435 -2.57 -10.19 4.84
C SER A 435 -3.72 -9.17 4.89
N VAL A 436 -4.51 -9.08 3.81
CA VAL A 436 -5.70 -8.21 3.77
C VAL A 436 -6.73 -8.63 4.81
N ILE A 437 -6.95 -9.94 5.00
CA ILE A 437 -7.94 -10.43 5.99
C ILE A 437 -7.49 -10.04 7.39
N ASN A 438 -6.20 -10.16 7.70
CA ASN A 438 -5.66 -9.78 8.99
C ASN A 438 -5.80 -8.27 9.23
N GLU A 439 -5.44 -7.45 8.24
CA GLU A 439 -5.59 -5.99 8.35
C GLU A 439 -7.08 -5.58 8.41
N PHE A 440 -7.94 -6.19 7.59
CA PHE A 440 -9.38 -6.00 7.67
C PHE A 440 -9.91 -6.26 9.10
N ASN A 441 -9.51 -7.38 9.70
CA ASN A 441 -9.95 -7.72 11.05
C ASN A 441 -9.51 -6.66 12.07
N VAL A 442 -8.32 -6.09 11.92
CA VAL A 442 -7.84 -5.01 12.78
C VAL A 442 -8.67 -3.75 12.55
N GLN A 443 -8.81 -3.30 11.31
CA GLN A 443 -9.52 -2.06 10.96
C GLN A 443 -11.02 -2.14 11.24
N ASN A 444 -11.62 -3.31 11.04
CA ASN A 444 -13.05 -3.56 11.24
C ASN A 444 -13.45 -3.74 12.72
N ASN A 445 -12.47 -3.82 13.63
CA ASN A 445 -12.68 -3.95 15.08
C ASN A 445 -12.24 -2.73 15.90
N THR A 446 -11.88 -1.63 15.25
CA THR A 446 -11.59 -0.35 15.94
C THR A 446 -12.85 0.23 16.57
N VAL A 447 -12.69 1.14 17.55
CA VAL A 447 -13.83 1.87 18.13
C VAL A 447 -14.62 2.62 17.05
N GLN A 448 -13.92 3.24 16.09
CA GLN A 448 -14.58 3.90 14.96
C GLN A 448 -15.39 2.92 14.12
N ALA A 449 -14.85 1.74 13.83
CA ALA A 449 -15.58 0.71 13.10
C ALA A 449 -16.84 0.22 13.84
N GLN A 450 -16.81 0.15 15.18
CA GLN A 450 -18.00 -0.19 15.96
C GLN A 450 -19.07 0.91 15.88
N LEU A 451 -18.66 2.18 15.84
CA LEU A 451 -19.57 3.31 15.61
C LEU A 451 -20.14 3.26 14.18
N ASP A 452 -19.33 2.98 13.17
CA ASP A 452 -19.78 2.85 11.80
C ASP A 452 -20.79 1.69 11.64
N LYS A 453 -20.52 0.53 12.25
CA LYS A 453 -21.43 -0.62 12.29
C LYS A 453 -22.74 -0.29 13.02
N ALA A 454 -22.67 0.47 14.11
CA ALA A 454 -23.87 0.93 14.80
C ALA A 454 -24.68 1.89 13.95
N LYS A 455 -24.02 2.80 13.24
CA LYS A 455 -24.65 3.72 12.29
C LYS A 455 -25.32 2.94 11.14
N LYS A 456 -24.60 1.98 10.52
CA LYS A 456 -25.14 1.11 9.47
C LYS A 456 -26.45 0.42 9.94
N ARG A 457 -26.46 -0.16 11.14
CA ARG A 457 -27.65 -0.80 11.70
C ARG A 457 -28.80 0.17 11.94
N PHE A 458 -28.50 1.39 12.35
CA PHE A 458 -29.50 2.43 12.50
C PHE A 458 -30.08 2.85 11.16
N GLU A 459 -29.25 3.04 10.15
CA GLU A 459 -29.67 3.34 8.76
C GLU A 459 -30.52 2.18 8.19
N ASP A 460 -30.13 0.93 8.42
CA ASP A 460 -30.90 -0.25 8.04
C ASP A 460 -32.32 -0.25 8.64
N LEU A 461 -32.47 0.15 9.91
CA LEU A 461 -33.77 0.28 10.55
C LEU A 461 -34.62 1.44 10.03
N THR A 462 -34.03 2.45 9.42
CA THR A 462 -34.75 3.62 8.87
C THR A 462 -35.20 3.39 7.43
N VAL A 463 -34.68 2.38 6.77
CA VAL A 463 -35.01 2.00 5.37
C VAL A 463 -36.06 0.87 5.33
N GLU A 464 -36.22 0.09 6.42
CA GLU A 464 -37.31 -0.86 6.62
C GLU A 464 -38.64 -0.18 7.03
#